data_a2d822e290514bd6683a9a60f5ab4ebd
#
_entry.id   a2d822e290514bd6683a9a60f5ab4ebd
#
_cell.length_a   1.000
_cell.length_b   1.000
_cell.length_c   1.000
_cell.angle_alpha   90.00
_cell.angle_beta   90.00
_cell.angle_gamma   90.00
#
_symmetry.space_group_name_H-M   'P 1'
#
loop_
_entity.id
_entity.type
_entity.pdbx_description
1 polymer ?
#
loop_
_entity_poly.entity_id
_entity_poly.type
_entity_poly.pdbx_seq_one_letter_code
_entity_poly.pdbx_strand_id
1 'polypeptide(L)'
;TMTLATANAGLNGDSGAVSLKTGAGGSTTGKSGSMELATGNSATAGATGDVSITTGAATGGNGGDITLTVGEGNTGAGGAMTLTAGKTTAAADVGGAVTIKAGQATDGTGGDLVLTSGEGTTASGAVSVSSGDASGTTGEVILATGSSADNSGALSIGSGTASSGNSGTIEMTTGGATGGNGGAITVKVGDGNTGAGGAMTL
;
A
#
# COMPACT_ATOMS: atom_id res chain seq x y z
N THR A 1 10.90 1.73 -32.47
CA THR A 1 11.37 1.74 -31.06
C THR A 1 12.31 2.93 -30.88
N MET A 2 12.10 3.73 -29.84
CA MET A 2 13.02 4.76 -29.40
C MET A 2 13.66 4.30 -28.08
N THR A 3 14.98 4.39 -27.96
CA THR A 3 15.71 4.01 -26.75
C THR A 3 16.51 5.22 -26.26
N LEU A 4 16.33 5.59 -24.99
CA LEU A 4 17.16 6.57 -24.31
C LEU A 4 17.96 5.82 -23.23
N ALA A 5 19.26 5.72 -23.41
CA ALA A 5 20.14 4.98 -22.52
C ALA A 5 21.46 5.71 -22.31
N THR A 6 22.07 5.57 -21.16
CA THR A 6 23.46 5.95 -20.93
C THR A 6 24.38 4.78 -21.28
N ALA A 7 25.64 5.07 -21.54
CA ALA A 7 26.64 4.03 -21.82
C ALA A 7 26.86 3.14 -20.60
N ASN A 8 27.17 1.87 -20.83
CA ASN A 8 27.60 0.98 -19.77
C ASN A 8 28.94 1.45 -19.17
N ALA A 9 29.08 1.28 -17.87
CA ALA A 9 30.37 1.47 -17.20
C ALA A 9 31.39 0.43 -17.69
N GLY A 10 32.66 0.80 -17.73
CA GLY A 10 33.79 -0.17 -17.89
C GLY A 10 33.96 -1.02 -16.63
N LEU A 11 35.09 -1.75 -16.57
CA LEU A 11 35.37 -2.72 -15.49
C LEU A 11 35.37 -2.16 -14.06
N ASN A 12 35.56 -0.84 -13.87
CA ASN A 12 35.66 -0.20 -12.56
C ASN A 12 35.02 1.21 -12.56
N GLY A 13 33.79 1.35 -12.98
CA GLY A 13 33.15 2.67 -13.02
C GLY A 13 31.65 2.60 -12.91
N ASP A 14 31.02 3.74 -12.66
CA ASP A 14 29.58 3.90 -12.63
C ASP A 14 29.05 4.30 -14.02
N SER A 15 27.87 3.84 -14.39
CA SER A 15 27.17 4.32 -15.60
C SER A 15 26.62 5.73 -15.39
N GLY A 16 26.38 6.46 -16.47
CA GLY A 16 25.81 7.79 -16.40
C GLY A 16 24.34 7.79 -15.94
N ALA A 17 23.90 8.90 -15.35
CA ALA A 17 22.51 9.12 -14.96
C ALA A 17 21.68 9.69 -16.13
N VAL A 18 20.39 9.34 -16.21
CA VAL A 18 19.38 10.03 -17.03
C VAL A 18 18.54 10.90 -16.10
N SER A 19 18.42 12.19 -16.39
CA SER A 19 17.57 13.12 -15.65
C SER A 19 16.52 13.75 -16.58
N LEU A 20 15.24 13.54 -16.26
CA LEU A 20 14.11 14.10 -17.00
C LEU A 20 13.31 15.00 -16.05
N LYS A 21 13.28 16.31 -16.34
CA LYS A 21 12.69 17.33 -15.46
C LYS A 21 11.90 18.35 -16.28
N THR A 22 10.86 18.88 -15.69
CA THR A 22 10.21 20.11 -16.14
C THR A 22 10.88 21.33 -15.52
N GLY A 23 10.76 22.50 -16.16
CA GLY A 23 11.29 23.75 -15.61
C GLY A 23 10.52 24.21 -14.35
N ALA A 24 11.20 25.05 -13.55
CA ALA A 24 10.56 25.69 -12.39
C ALA A 24 9.53 26.73 -12.86
N GLY A 25 8.51 26.94 -12.05
CA GLY A 25 7.56 28.04 -12.25
C GLY A 25 8.20 29.42 -12.01
N GLY A 26 7.56 30.48 -12.52
CA GLY A 26 8.03 31.86 -12.33
C GLY A 26 7.91 32.31 -10.85
N SER A 27 8.66 33.35 -10.51
CA SER A 27 8.90 33.76 -9.11
C SER A 27 7.70 34.31 -8.33
N THR A 28 6.60 34.62 -8.98
CA THR A 28 5.44 35.25 -8.30
C THR A 28 4.14 34.44 -8.31
N THR A 29 3.76 33.84 -9.46
CA THR A 29 2.50 33.09 -9.60
C THR A 29 2.58 31.93 -10.58
N GLY A 30 3.75 31.67 -11.16
CA GLY A 30 3.92 30.65 -12.19
C GLY A 30 3.98 29.23 -11.60
N LYS A 31 3.26 28.31 -12.24
CA LYS A 31 3.37 26.87 -11.96
C LYS A 31 4.51 26.25 -12.75
N SER A 32 5.16 25.24 -12.22
CA SER A 32 6.07 24.38 -13.01
C SER A 32 5.30 23.59 -14.08
N GLY A 33 5.98 23.11 -15.10
CA GLY A 33 5.38 22.22 -16.10
C GLY A 33 4.99 20.87 -15.51
N SER A 34 4.01 20.22 -16.10
CA SER A 34 3.66 18.82 -15.79
C SER A 34 4.55 17.86 -16.58
N MET A 35 4.74 16.65 -16.04
CA MET A 35 5.34 15.52 -16.73
C MET A 35 4.32 14.40 -16.80
N GLU A 36 4.13 13.80 -17.97
CA GLU A 36 3.25 12.68 -18.20
C GLU A 36 4.05 11.48 -18.75
N LEU A 37 3.84 10.30 -18.16
CA LEU A 37 4.33 9.03 -18.67
C LEU A 37 3.11 8.12 -18.86
N ALA A 38 2.69 7.92 -20.10
CA ALA A 38 1.50 7.18 -20.45
C ALA A 38 1.71 6.27 -21.66
N THR A 39 1.01 5.15 -21.69
CA THR A 39 0.87 4.32 -22.90
C THR A 39 -0.32 4.79 -23.72
N GLY A 40 -0.27 4.59 -25.03
CA GLY A 40 -1.34 4.98 -25.94
C GLY A 40 -2.60 4.11 -25.77
N ASN A 41 -3.73 4.66 -26.19
CA ASN A 41 -4.99 3.92 -26.23
C ASN A 41 -5.00 2.88 -27.36
N SER A 42 -5.65 1.74 -27.14
CA SER A 42 -5.96 0.77 -28.18
C SER A 42 -7.38 0.97 -28.71
N ALA A 43 -7.56 0.95 -30.03
CA ALA A 43 -8.79 1.43 -30.66
C ALA A 43 -9.91 0.37 -30.81
N THR A 44 -9.64 -0.92 -30.99
CA THR A 44 -10.71 -1.86 -31.37
C THR A 44 -10.70 -3.22 -30.67
N ALA A 45 -9.64 -3.93 -30.56
CA ALA A 45 -9.61 -5.27 -29.95
C ALA A 45 -8.24 -5.61 -29.39
N GLY A 46 -7.35 -4.63 -29.35
CA GLY A 46 -5.99 -4.80 -28.84
C GLY A 46 -5.88 -4.37 -27.37
N ALA A 47 -4.95 -4.96 -26.66
CA ALA A 47 -4.55 -4.49 -25.34
C ALA A 47 -3.69 -3.20 -25.47
N THR A 48 -3.68 -2.37 -24.43
CA THR A 48 -2.74 -1.25 -24.29
C THR A 48 -1.38 -1.78 -23.83
N GLY A 49 -0.31 -0.98 -24.04
CA GLY A 49 1.02 -1.33 -23.54
C GLY A 49 1.13 -1.14 -22.02
N ASP A 50 2.20 -1.71 -21.46
CA ASP A 50 2.52 -1.60 -20.03
C ASP A 50 3.46 -0.43 -19.76
N VAL A 51 3.41 0.12 -18.54
CA VAL A 51 4.46 0.96 -17.97
C VAL A 51 5.17 0.15 -16.88
N SER A 52 6.49 -0.05 -17.02
CA SER A 52 7.32 -0.77 -16.04
C SER A 52 8.39 0.13 -15.46
N ILE A 53 8.47 0.24 -14.13
CA ILE A 53 9.50 0.97 -13.40
C ILE A 53 10.21 -0.03 -12.49
N THR A 54 11.49 -0.31 -12.78
CA THR A 54 12.27 -1.31 -12.06
C THR A 54 13.69 -0.81 -11.79
N THR A 55 14.28 -1.24 -10.70
CA THR A 55 15.72 -1.15 -10.45
C THR A 55 16.39 -2.45 -10.85
N GLY A 56 17.66 -2.36 -11.27
CA GLY A 56 18.45 -3.53 -11.64
C GLY A 56 18.77 -4.43 -10.45
N ALA A 57 19.01 -5.71 -10.70
CA ALA A 57 19.51 -6.65 -9.71
C ALA A 57 21.02 -6.47 -9.50
N ALA A 58 21.46 -6.57 -8.25
CA ALA A 58 22.88 -6.59 -7.88
C ALA A 58 23.32 -8.02 -7.54
N THR A 59 24.48 -8.47 -8.03
CA THR A 59 25.05 -9.78 -7.73
C THR A 59 26.01 -9.79 -6.54
N GLY A 60 26.50 -8.64 -6.11
CA GLY A 60 27.47 -8.53 -5.00
C GLY A 60 27.29 -7.28 -4.14
N GLY A 61 26.10 -6.66 -4.18
CA GLY A 61 25.81 -5.45 -3.43
C GLY A 61 24.32 -5.27 -3.19
N ASN A 62 23.92 -4.10 -2.72
CA ASN A 62 22.52 -3.78 -2.49
C ASN A 62 21.78 -3.49 -3.81
N GLY A 63 20.51 -3.82 -3.90
CA GLY A 63 19.61 -3.33 -4.96
C GLY A 63 19.39 -1.82 -4.85
N GLY A 64 18.99 -1.20 -5.96
CA GLY A 64 18.63 0.23 -5.97
C GLY A 64 17.21 0.45 -5.42
N ASP A 65 16.94 1.70 -4.98
CA ASP A 65 15.65 2.13 -4.45
C ASP A 65 14.75 2.74 -5.54
N ILE A 66 13.44 2.65 -5.34
CA ILE A 66 12.43 3.46 -6.02
C ILE A 66 11.76 4.35 -4.98
N THR A 67 11.90 5.68 -5.14
CA THR A 67 11.30 6.66 -4.23
C THR A 67 10.25 7.50 -4.97
N LEU A 68 9.02 7.50 -4.46
CA LEU A 68 7.93 8.34 -4.93
C LEU A 68 7.56 9.35 -3.84
N THR A 69 7.81 10.62 -4.10
CA THR A 69 7.54 11.70 -3.13
C THR A 69 6.67 12.77 -3.78
N VAL A 70 5.63 13.17 -3.10
CA VAL A 70 4.76 14.28 -3.51
C VAL A 70 5.17 15.54 -2.78
N GLY A 71 5.21 16.67 -3.49
CA GLY A 71 5.66 17.95 -2.94
C GLY A 71 4.74 18.49 -1.85
N GLU A 72 5.34 19.17 -0.90
CA GLU A 72 4.65 19.89 0.17
C GLU A 72 4.10 21.25 -0.30
N GLY A 73 3.04 21.72 0.33
CA GLY A 73 2.52 23.08 0.17
C GLY A 73 2.83 23.91 1.42
N ASN A 74 3.40 25.10 1.24
CA ASN A 74 3.71 25.98 2.37
C ASN A 74 2.57 26.95 2.73
N THR A 75 1.66 27.26 1.79
CA THR A 75 0.51 28.15 1.98
C THR A 75 -0.82 27.49 1.58
N GLY A 76 -0.79 26.24 1.15
CA GLY A 76 -1.93 25.43 0.75
C GLY A 76 -1.73 23.97 1.14
N ALA A 77 -2.68 23.12 0.79
CA ALA A 77 -2.54 21.68 1.03
C ALA A 77 -1.38 21.10 0.25
N GLY A 78 -0.72 20.08 0.81
CA GLY A 78 0.23 19.23 0.09
C GLY A 78 -0.45 18.48 -1.06
N GLY A 79 0.33 18.03 -2.04
CA GLY A 79 -0.19 17.22 -3.13
C GLY A 79 -0.65 15.83 -2.65
N ALA A 80 -1.54 15.18 -3.41
CA ALA A 80 -2.02 13.84 -3.12
C ALA A 80 -1.29 12.79 -3.98
N MET A 81 -1.13 11.58 -3.46
CA MET A 81 -0.73 10.39 -4.21
C MET A 81 -1.93 9.44 -4.31
N THR A 82 -2.26 8.97 -5.51
CA THR A 82 -3.37 8.04 -5.74
C THR A 82 -2.90 6.83 -6.53
N LEU A 83 -3.17 5.63 -6.02
CA LEU A 83 -2.95 4.37 -6.71
C LEU A 83 -4.31 3.71 -6.97
N THR A 84 -4.68 3.53 -8.23
CA THR A 84 -5.97 2.95 -8.63
C THR A 84 -5.74 1.90 -9.71
N ALA A 85 -6.23 0.68 -9.49
CA ALA A 85 -6.21 -0.37 -10.49
C ALA A 85 -7.31 -0.16 -11.56
N GLY A 86 -7.16 -0.81 -12.71
CA GLY A 86 -8.06 -0.67 -13.83
C GLY A 86 -9.47 -1.20 -13.53
N LYS A 87 -10.49 -0.44 -13.97
CA LYS A 87 -11.88 -0.87 -13.95
C LYS A 87 -12.20 -1.73 -15.19
N THR A 88 -12.98 -2.78 -15.05
CA THR A 88 -13.65 -3.43 -16.18
C THR A 88 -15.09 -2.99 -16.33
N THR A 89 -15.59 -2.95 -17.56
CA THR A 89 -17.00 -2.76 -17.90
C THR A 89 -17.61 -4.01 -18.55
N ALA A 90 -16.79 -5.05 -18.76
CA ALA A 90 -17.25 -6.32 -19.30
C ALA A 90 -18.02 -7.11 -18.23
N ALA A 91 -19.10 -7.77 -18.64
CA ALA A 91 -19.87 -8.63 -17.75
C ALA A 91 -19.05 -9.87 -17.37
N ALA A 92 -19.10 -10.28 -16.12
CA ALA A 92 -18.41 -11.44 -15.55
C ALA A 92 -16.87 -11.37 -15.49
N ASP A 93 -16.25 -10.25 -15.87
CA ASP A 93 -14.82 -10.03 -15.70
C ASP A 93 -14.49 -9.30 -14.38
N VAL A 94 -13.26 -9.50 -13.90
CA VAL A 94 -12.76 -8.93 -12.64
C VAL A 94 -11.92 -7.69 -12.90
N GLY A 95 -12.12 -6.64 -12.10
CA GLY A 95 -11.27 -5.44 -12.12
C GLY A 95 -9.81 -5.76 -11.75
N GLY A 96 -8.88 -4.88 -12.13
CA GLY A 96 -7.47 -5.04 -11.81
C GLY A 96 -7.21 -5.03 -10.29
N ALA A 97 -6.17 -5.72 -9.84
CA ALA A 97 -5.75 -5.74 -8.45
C ALA A 97 -4.65 -4.69 -8.16
N VAL A 98 -4.62 -4.16 -6.95
CA VAL A 98 -3.46 -3.46 -6.38
C VAL A 98 -2.79 -4.41 -5.39
N THR A 99 -1.51 -4.73 -5.59
CA THR A 99 -0.73 -5.60 -4.69
C THR A 99 0.45 -4.83 -4.11
N ILE A 100 0.55 -4.77 -2.79
CA ILE A 100 1.67 -4.16 -2.06
C ILE A 100 2.32 -5.26 -1.21
N LYS A 101 3.60 -5.55 -1.46
CA LYS A 101 4.33 -6.63 -0.79
C LYS A 101 5.74 -6.16 -0.44
N ALA A 102 6.14 -6.33 0.80
CA ALA A 102 7.53 -6.10 1.23
C ALA A 102 8.49 -7.17 0.70
N GLY A 103 9.78 -6.88 0.70
CA GLY A 103 10.81 -7.77 0.20
C GLY A 103 10.92 -9.07 1.00
N GLN A 104 11.16 -10.17 0.30
CA GLN A 104 11.43 -11.47 0.92
C GLN A 104 12.94 -11.66 1.15
N ALA A 105 13.33 -12.25 2.27
CA ALA A 105 14.67 -12.76 2.49
C ALA A 105 14.67 -14.29 2.39
N THR A 106 15.72 -14.87 1.80
CA THR A 106 15.90 -16.34 1.72
C THR A 106 16.41 -16.88 3.05
N ASP A 107 17.42 -16.22 3.63
CA ASP A 107 18.12 -16.64 4.86
C ASP A 107 18.18 -15.47 5.87
N GLY A 108 17.06 -14.81 6.13
CA GLY A 108 17.04 -13.66 7.03
C GLY A 108 15.63 -13.16 7.29
N THR A 109 15.55 -11.97 7.85
CA THR A 109 14.26 -11.32 8.13
C THR A 109 13.76 -10.60 6.87
N GLY A 110 12.50 -10.80 6.48
CA GLY A 110 11.83 -10.06 5.41
C GLY A 110 11.69 -8.58 5.76
N GLY A 111 11.44 -7.74 4.75
CA GLY A 111 11.20 -6.31 4.94
C GLY A 111 9.84 -6.03 5.57
N ASP A 112 9.72 -4.88 6.22
CA ASP A 112 8.48 -4.40 6.83
C ASP A 112 7.56 -3.74 5.79
N LEU A 113 6.25 -3.83 6.00
CA LEU A 113 5.25 -2.98 5.38
C LEU A 113 4.66 -2.05 6.45
N VAL A 114 4.92 -0.75 6.33
CA VAL A 114 4.47 0.27 7.28
C VAL A 114 3.40 1.16 6.64
N LEU A 115 2.23 1.26 7.26
CA LEU A 115 1.11 2.10 6.85
C LEU A 115 0.77 3.07 8.00
N THR A 116 1.04 4.36 7.81
CA THR A 116 0.83 5.39 8.83
C THR A 116 0.14 6.60 8.21
N SER A 117 -0.83 7.18 8.89
CA SER A 117 -1.43 8.46 8.50
C SER A 117 -0.50 9.62 8.83
N GLY A 118 -0.75 10.79 8.23
CA GLY A 118 0.01 12.01 8.50
C GLY A 118 -0.18 12.53 9.92
N GLU A 119 0.90 13.00 10.53
CA GLU A 119 0.88 13.70 11.81
C GLU A 119 0.28 15.11 11.66
N GLY A 120 -0.29 15.63 12.73
CA GLY A 120 -0.79 17.00 12.79
C GLY A 120 -0.74 17.53 14.22
N THR A 121 -0.51 18.84 14.37
CA THR A 121 -0.47 19.50 15.67
C THR A 121 -1.85 19.61 16.34
N THR A 122 -2.92 19.59 15.56
CA THR A 122 -4.30 19.65 16.07
C THR A 122 -4.96 18.28 16.05
N ALA A 123 -4.76 17.52 14.96
CA ALA A 123 -5.24 16.15 14.79
C ALA A 123 -4.43 15.47 13.69
N SER A 124 -4.21 14.17 13.83
CA SER A 124 -3.64 13.33 12.78
C SER A 124 -4.69 12.96 11.73
N GLY A 125 -4.24 12.47 10.57
CA GLY A 125 -5.11 11.84 9.60
C GLY A 125 -5.66 10.48 10.09
N ALA A 126 -6.62 9.93 9.37
CA ALA A 126 -7.16 8.58 9.61
C ALA A 126 -6.49 7.54 8.69
N VAL A 127 -6.44 6.29 9.14
CA VAL A 127 -6.21 5.11 8.30
C VAL A 127 -7.52 4.34 8.20
N SER A 128 -8.03 4.13 6.97
CA SER A 128 -9.27 3.40 6.72
C SER A 128 -8.99 2.17 5.86
N VAL A 129 -9.43 0.99 6.31
CA VAL A 129 -9.33 -0.28 5.58
C VAL A 129 -10.71 -0.91 5.51
N SER A 130 -11.28 -1.05 4.30
CA SER A 130 -12.60 -1.63 4.08
C SER A 130 -12.67 -2.35 2.73
N SER A 131 -13.56 -3.32 2.60
CA SER A 131 -13.99 -3.80 1.28
C SER A 131 -14.92 -2.79 0.62
N GLY A 132 -15.00 -2.83 -0.71
CA GLY A 132 -15.92 -1.98 -1.47
C GLY A 132 -17.38 -2.41 -1.34
N ASP A 133 -18.31 -1.47 -1.58
CA ASP A 133 -19.74 -1.75 -1.63
C ASP A 133 -20.10 -2.62 -2.82
N ALA A 134 -21.09 -3.48 -2.66
CA ALA A 134 -21.64 -4.30 -3.72
C ALA A 134 -23.17 -4.42 -3.59
N SER A 135 -23.84 -4.58 -4.73
CA SER A 135 -25.28 -4.89 -4.77
C SER A 135 -25.58 -6.38 -4.45
N GLY A 136 -24.58 -7.22 -4.55
CA GLY A 136 -24.62 -8.63 -4.13
C GLY A 136 -23.84 -8.86 -2.85
N THR A 137 -22.78 -9.68 -2.91
CA THR A 137 -21.93 -10.01 -1.77
C THR A 137 -20.67 -9.13 -1.79
N THR A 138 -20.34 -8.51 -0.67
CA THR A 138 -19.08 -7.75 -0.50
C THR A 138 -17.90 -8.70 -0.27
N GLY A 139 -16.67 -8.19 -0.56
CA GLY A 139 -15.44 -8.90 -0.26
C GLY A 139 -15.16 -8.99 1.26
N GLU A 140 -14.32 -9.92 1.63
CA GLU A 140 -13.83 -10.12 3.00
C GLU A 140 -12.66 -9.16 3.29
N VAL A 141 -12.52 -8.74 4.55
CA VAL A 141 -11.32 -8.08 5.08
C VAL A 141 -10.67 -9.04 6.08
N ILE A 142 -9.42 -9.44 5.83
CA ILE A 142 -8.67 -10.38 6.68
C ILE A 142 -7.51 -9.62 7.36
N LEU A 143 -7.42 -9.73 8.69
CA LEU A 143 -6.30 -9.26 9.47
C LEU A 143 -5.75 -10.44 10.28
N ALA A 144 -4.61 -10.97 9.87
CA ALA A 144 -4.02 -12.17 10.44
C ALA A 144 -2.49 -12.13 10.39
N THR A 145 -1.83 -12.84 11.30
CA THR A 145 -0.40 -13.14 11.20
C THR A 145 -0.17 -14.38 10.35
N GLY A 146 1.04 -14.48 9.75
CA GLY A 146 1.42 -15.64 8.95
C GLY A 146 1.60 -16.91 9.80
N SER A 147 1.56 -18.07 9.12
CA SER A 147 1.88 -19.36 9.73
C SER A 147 3.41 -19.52 9.92
N SER A 148 3.81 -20.20 10.97
CA SER A 148 5.21 -20.53 11.27
C SER A 148 5.34 -21.99 11.71
N ALA A 149 6.49 -22.59 11.47
CA ALA A 149 6.84 -23.90 12.03
C ALA A 149 7.18 -23.82 13.52
N ASP A 150 7.67 -22.66 13.98
CA ASP A 150 7.99 -22.40 15.39
C ASP A 150 6.89 -21.55 16.05
N ASN A 151 7.16 -20.28 16.28
CA ASN A 151 6.18 -19.36 16.90
C ASN A 151 5.61 -18.40 15.86
N SER A 152 4.30 -18.28 15.77
CA SER A 152 3.65 -17.25 14.97
C SER A 152 3.77 -15.86 15.63
N GLY A 153 3.68 -14.79 14.85
CA GLY A 153 3.65 -13.43 15.35
C GLY A 153 2.38 -13.12 16.15
N ALA A 154 2.41 -12.09 16.97
CA ALA A 154 1.24 -11.59 17.68
C ALA A 154 0.43 -10.61 16.80
N LEU A 155 -0.89 -10.60 16.94
CA LEU A 155 -1.78 -9.56 16.47
C LEU A 155 -2.15 -8.66 17.65
N SER A 156 -1.78 -7.37 17.59
CA SER A 156 -2.11 -6.38 18.63
C SER A 156 -3.06 -5.32 18.06
N ILE A 157 -4.19 -5.13 18.72
CA ILE A 157 -5.19 -4.10 18.39
C ILE A 157 -5.43 -3.27 19.64
N GLY A 158 -5.11 -2.00 19.61
CA GLY A 158 -5.23 -1.10 20.74
C GLY A 158 -5.53 0.34 20.34
N SER A 159 -6.20 1.09 21.19
CA SER A 159 -6.25 2.54 21.13
C SER A 159 -5.00 3.15 21.74
N GLY A 160 -4.61 4.35 21.30
CA GLY A 160 -3.49 5.09 21.85
C GLY A 160 -3.76 5.58 23.29
N THR A 161 -2.68 5.92 23.99
CA THR A 161 -2.77 6.54 25.32
C THR A 161 -3.06 8.04 25.21
N ALA A 162 -3.82 8.58 26.14
CA ALA A 162 -4.04 10.01 26.32
C ALA A 162 -3.40 10.47 27.63
N SER A 163 -2.63 11.57 27.59
CA SER A 163 -1.97 12.11 28.78
C SER A 163 -2.86 13.05 29.61
N SER A 164 -3.86 13.67 28.98
CA SER A 164 -4.73 14.66 29.64
C SER A 164 -6.19 14.66 29.16
N GLY A 165 -6.64 13.59 28.54
CA GLY A 165 -8.00 13.42 28.05
C GLY A 165 -8.39 11.95 28.09
N ASN A 166 -9.48 11.58 27.44
CA ASN A 166 -9.91 10.20 27.34
C ASN A 166 -9.17 9.50 26.19
N SER A 167 -8.75 8.25 26.38
CA SER A 167 -8.28 7.40 25.28
C SER A 167 -9.44 7.01 24.36
N GLY A 168 -9.11 6.63 23.12
CA GLY A 168 -10.10 6.13 22.17
C GLY A 168 -10.73 4.78 22.61
N THR A 169 -11.89 4.47 22.08
CA THR A 169 -12.56 3.18 22.27
C THR A 169 -12.09 2.16 21.24
N ILE A 170 -12.17 0.88 21.57
CA ILE A 170 -12.14 -0.22 20.62
C ILE A 170 -13.57 -0.78 20.56
N GLU A 171 -14.18 -0.77 19.38
CA GLU A 171 -15.53 -1.25 19.15
C GLU A 171 -15.54 -2.38 18.13
N MET A 172 -16.19 -3.49 18.45
CA MET A 172 -16.42 -4.60 17.53
C MET A 172 -17.94 -4.81 17.41
N THR A 173 -18.48 -4.55 16.22
CA THR A 173 -19.93 -4.67 15.96
C THR A 173 -20.19 -5.47 14.70
N THR A 174 -21.33 -6.13 14.64
CA THR A 174 -21.84 -6.72 13.40
C THR A 174 -22.96 -5.84 12.83
N GLY A 175 -23.06 -5.79 11.50
CA GLY A 175 -24.11 -5.03 10.82
C GLY A 175 -25.52 -5.63 11.06
N GLY A 176 -26.54 -4.78 11.05
CA GLY A 176 -27.93 -5.19 11.07
C GLY A 176 -28.36 -5.76 9.71
N ALA A 177 -29.33 -6.68 9.73
CA ALA A 177 -29.99 -7.23 8.55
C ALA A 177 -31.49 -6.92 8.56
N THR A 178 -32.02 -6.45 7.42
CA THR A 178 -33.46 -6.13 7.28
C THR A 178 -34.28 -7.33 6.76
N GLY A 179 -33.66 -8.32 6.16
CA GLY A 179 -34.35 -9.48 5.56
C GLY A 179 -33.68 -10.81 5.87
N GLY A 180 -32.86 -10.87 6.92
CA GLY A 180 -32.10 -12.05 7.31
C GLY A 180 -31.61 -11.97 8.76
N ASN A 181 -30.70 -12.85 9.12
CA ASN A 181 -30.10 -12.83 10.47
C ASN A 181 -28.91 -11.87 10.54
N GLY A 182 -28.72 -11.19 11.65
CA GLY A 182 -27.50 -10.44 11.94
C GLY A 182 -26.28 -11.36 12.05
N GLY A 183 -25.09 -10.83 11.82
CA GLY A 183 -23.83 -11.57 11.95
C GLY A 183 -23.51 -11.89 13.42
N ALA A 184 -22.66 -12.88 13.66
CA ALA A 184 -22.14 -13.21 14.99
C ALA A 184 -20.73 -12.65 15.20
N ILE A 185 -20.40 -12.31 16.45
CA ILE A 185 -19.01 -12.11 16.89
C ILE A 185 -18.59 -13.41 17.60
N THR A 186 -17.57 -14.09 17.09
CA THR A 186 -17.04 -15.31 17.69
C THR A 186 -15.61 -15.08 18.16
N VAL A 187 -15.37 -15.28 19.45
CA VAL A 187 -14.03 -15.23 20.05
C VAL A 187 -13.65 -16.66 20.46
N LYS A 188 -12.61 -17.21 19.85
CA LYS A 188 -12.12 -18.56 20.15
C LYS A 188 -10.63 -18.50 20.53
N VAL A 189 -10.29 -19.17 21.59
CA VAL A 189 -8.90 -19.40 22.02
C VAL A 189 -8.42 -20.72 21.45
N GLY A 190 -7.16 -20.76 20.96
CA GLY A 190 -6.56 -21.96 20.39
C GLY A 190 -6.27 -23.03 21.43
N ASP A 191 -6.37 -24.29 21.02
CA ASP A 191 -6.03 -25.46 21.82
C ASP A 191 -4.52 -25.74 21.77
N GLY A 192 -3.94 -26.22 22.88
CA GLY A 192 -2.60 -26.80 22.89
C GLY A 192 -2.70 -28.33 22.78
N ASN A 193 -1.89 -28.96 21.91
CA ASN A 193 -1.88 -30.41 21.78
C ASN A 193 -0.88 -31.11 22.73
N THR A 194 0.16 -30.40 23.19
CA THR A 194 1.19 -30.90 24.12
C THR A 194 1.34 -30.00 25.38
N GLY A 195 0.65 -28.88 25.42
CA GLY A 195 0.63 -27.90 26.50
C GLY A 195 -0.77 -27.37 26.76
N ALA A 196 -0.90 -26.43 27.70
CA ALA A 196 -2.17 -25.76 27.95
C ALA A 196 -2.62 -24.94 26.73
N GLY A 197 -3.92 -24.88 26.45
CA GLY A 197 -4.51 -23.94 25.53
C GLY A 197 -4.29 -22.50 25.99
N GLY A 198 -4.49 -21.52 25.08
CA GLY A 198 -4.41 -20.11 25.44
C GLY A 198 -5.47 -19.70 26.47
N ALA A 199 -5.30 -18.55 27.08
CA ALA A 199 -6.29 -17.96 27.99
C ALA A 199 -6.99 -16.76 27.33
N MET A 200 -8.26 -16.57 27.65
CA MET A 200 -8.99 -15.33 27.40
C MET A 200 -9.20 -14.63 28.75
N THR A 201 -8.75 -13.39 28.85
CA THR A 201 -8.94 -12.56 30.04
C THR A 201 -9.84 -11.36 29.70
N LEU A 202 -10.88 -11.18 30.45
CA LEU A 202 -11.82 -10.06 30.32
C LEU A 202 -11.75 -9.18 31.58
#